data_bf29760bc602ac89db45d351cfea92fe
#
_entry.id   bf29760bc602ac89db45d351cfea92fe
#
_cell.length_a   1.000
_cell.length_b   1.000
_cell.length_c   1.000
_cell.angle_alpha   90.00
_cell.angle_beta   90.00
_cell.angle_gamma   90.00
#
_symmetry.space_group_name_H-M   'P 1'
#
loop_
_entity.id
_entity.type
_entity.pdbx_description
1 polymer ?
#
loop_
_entity_poly.entity_id
_entity_poly.type
_entity_poly.pdbx_seq_one_letter_code
_entity_poly.pdbx_strand_id
1 'polypeptide(L)'
;MAKPSAAPVTGVPVGSAAWSTGLCDCFDDCGLCCLTCWCPCITFGRVAEMVDRGSTSCGTGGALYGLLCAFTGCQWIYSCTYRGKMRTQYGLAEAGCADCCVHFCCEPCALCQEYRELVARGYDPKLSPAGKTPRXGWHLNVERGAVHAPAVHHMGR
;
A
#
# COMPACT_ATOMS: atom_id res chain seq x y z
N MET A 1 -2.58 -29.51 0.68
CA MET A 1 -2.44 -28.45 -0.05
C MET A 1 -1.53 -27.53 0.52
N ALA A 2 -0.51 -27.35 -0.07
CA ALA A 2 0.52 -26.56 0.43
C ALA A 2 0.14 -25.16 0.20
N LYS A 3 0.05 -24.40 1.19
CA LYS A 3 -0.18 -23.12 1.06
C LYS A 3 1.06 -22.49 0.58
N PRO A 4 1.04 -21.76 -0.41
CA PRO A 4 2.23 -21.13 -0.89
C PRO A 4 2.52 -20.08 0.12
N SER A 5 3.37 -20.40 0.93
CA SER A 5 3.87 -19.51 1.84
C SER A 5 4.55 -18.48 1.04
N ALA A 6 4.08 -17.34 1.09
CA ALA A 6 4.76 -16.28 0.42
C ALA A 6 6.06 -16.21 1.14
N ALA A 7 7.00 -16.69 0.55
CA ALA A 7 8.29 -16.69 1.15
C ALA A 7 8.66 -15.26 1.36
N PRO A 8 9.07 -14.95 2.49
CA PRO A 8 9.48 -13.62 2.75
C PRO A 8 10.67 -13.38 1.86
N VAL A 9 10.80 -12.23 1.44
CA VAL A 9 11.90 -11.88 0.62
C VAL A 9 13.10 -12.31 1.37
N THR A 10 13.70 -13.29 0.85
CA THR A 10 14.75 -13.89 1.58
C THR A 10 15.85 -12.94 1.85
N GLY A 11 16.32 -12.99 2.99
CA GLY A 11 17.52 -12.28 3.33
C GLY A 11 17.35 -10.89 3.88
N VAL A 12 16.17 -10.35 3.84
CA VAL A 12 16.00 -9.01 4.40
C VAL A 12 15.30 -9.13 5.72
N PRO A 13 15.96 -8.79 6.79
CA PRO A 13 15.30 -8.86 8.08
C PRO A 13 14.15 -7.88 8.13
N VAL A 14 13.10 -8.27 8.81
CA VAL A 14 11.96 -7.40 8.94
C VAL A 14 12.40 -6.13 9.64
N GLY A 15 12.04 -5.01 9.09
CA GLY A 15 12.38 -3.75 9.70
C GLY A 15 13.65 -3.10 9.21
N SER A 16 14.30 -3.73 8.24
CA SER A 16 15.56 -3.17 7.75
C SER A 16 15.43 -2.43 6.43
N ALA A 17 14.37 -2.67 5.69
CA ALA A 17 14.24 -2.01 4.39
C ALA A 17 13.73 -0.58 4.59
N ALA A 18 14.37 0.34 3.94
CA ALA A 18 13.95 1.73 4.05
C ALA A 18 12.72 1.98 3.18
N TRP A 19 11.92 2.93 3.58
CA TRP A 19 10.79 3.38 2.77
C TRP A 19 11.35 4.09 1.54
N SER A 20 10.69 3.96 0.43
CA SER A 20 11.17 4.60 -0.79
C SER A 20 10.97 6.12 -0.76
N THR A 21 10.06 6.60 0.07
CA THR A 21 9.84 8.05 0.16
C THR A 21 9.66 8.42 1.63
N GLY A 22 9.99 9.66 1.94
CA GLY A 22 9.78 10.15 3.29
C GLY A 22 8.31 10.37 3.58
N LEU A 23 7.99 10.48 4.84
CA LEU A 23 6.61 10.69 5.26
C LEU A 23 6.09 12.05 4.76
N CYS A 24 6.93 13.05 4.79
CA CYS A 24 6.53 14.38 4.40
C CYS A 24 6.70 14.67 2.91
N ASP A 25 7.08 13.66 2.15
CA ASP A 25 7.26 13.84 0.71
C ASP A 25 5.94 13.76 -0.05
N CYS A 26 4.84 13.88 0.64
CA CYS A 26 3.54 13.78 -0.01
C CYS A 26 3.32 14.87 -1.05
N PHE A 27 4.01 15.98 -0.90
CA PHE A 27 3.85 17.08 -1.85
C PHE A 27 4.55 16.86 -3.19
N ASP A 28 5.40 15.84 -3.28
CA ASP A 28 6.04 15.52 -4.54
C ASP A 28 5.05 15.05 -5.59
N ASP A 29 3.90 14.54 -5.15
CA ASP A 29 2.85 14.11 -6.06
C ASP A 29 1.61 14.88 -5.69
N CYS A 30 1.46 16.06 -6.27
CA CYS A 30 0.36 16.92 -5.94
C CYS A 30 -1.00 16.30 -6.23
N GLY A 31 -1.08 15.51 -7.30
CA GLY A 31 -2.34 14.86 -7.63
C GLY A 31 -2.77 13.88 -6.55
N LEU A 32 -1.84 13.05 -6.13
CA LEU A 32 -2.13 12.09 -5.06
C LEU A 32 -2.39 12.82 -3.75
N CYS A 33 -1.63 13.86 -3.49
CA CYS A 33 -1.80 14.62 -2.27
C CYS A 33 -3.19 15.25 -2.20
N CYS A 34 -3.61 15.88 -3.29
CA CYS A 34 -4.94 16.48 -3.34
C CYS A 34 -6.03 15.43 -3.20
N LEU A 35 -5.89 14.32 -3.92
CA LEU A 35 -6.87 13.25 -3.82
C LEU A 35 -6.97 12.74 -2.39
N THR A 36 -5.83 12.57 -1.74
CA THR A 36 -5.83 12.03 -0.38
C THR A 36 -6.40 13.02 0.62
N CYS A 37 -6.15 14.30 0.41
CA CYS A 37 -6.69 15.30 1.33
C CYS A 37 -8.21 15.40 1.23
N TRP A 38 -8.73 15.34 0.01
CA TRP A 38 -10.17 15.47 -0.17
C TRP A 38 -10.93 14.16 -0.02
N CYS A 39 -10.34 13.09 -0.47
CA CYS A 39 -11.00 11.79 -0.45
C CYS A 39 -10.06 10.71 0.04
N PRO A 40 -9.66 10.75 1.30
CA PRO A 40 -8.71 9.75 1.79
C PRO A 40 -9.24 8.33 1.68
N CYS A 41 -10.55 8.16 1.66
CA CYS A 41 -11.13 6.83 1.53
C CYS A 41 -10.77 6.19 0.19
N ILE A 42 -10.60 6.99 -0.86
CA ILE A 42 -10.21 6.44 -2.15
C ILE A 42 -8.76 5.99 -2.10
N THR A 43 -7.89 6.83 -1.57
CA THR A 43 -6.48 6.46 -1.46
C THR A 43 -6.32 5.24 -0.57
N PHE A 44 -7.00 5.22 0.56
CA PHE A 44 -6.94 4.06 1.44
C PHE A 44 -7.49 2.81 0.76
N GLY A 45 -8.60 2.95 0.03
CA GLY A 45 -9.16 1.81 -0.67
C GLY A 45 -8.17 1.20 -1.66
N ARG A 46 -7.45 2.04 -2.37
CA ARG A 46 -6.43 1.56 -3.30
C ARG A 46 -5.27 0.88 -2.56
N VAL A 47 -4.84 1.46 -1.45
CA VAL A 47 -3.80 0.84 -0.65
C VAL A 47 -4.27 -0.53 -0.15
N ALA A 48 -5.48 -0.59 0.38
CA ALA A 48 -6.00 -1.85 0.90
C ALA A 48 -6.07 -2.92 -0.19
N GLU A 49 -6.53 -2.53 -1.37
CA GLU A 49 -6.63 -3.48 -2.47
C GLU A 49 -5.24 -4.01 -2.85
N MET A 50 -4.26 -3.13 -2.90
CA MET A 50 -2.91 -3.54 -3.25
C MET A 50 -2.28 -4.41 -2.17
N VAL A 51 -2.45 -4.04 -0.91
CA VAL A 51 -1.87 -4.79 0.20
C VAL A 51 -2.50 -6.18 0.31
N ASP A 52 -3.81 -6.26 0.12
CA ASP A 52 -4.52 -7.52 0.21
C ASP A 52 -4.52 -8.27 -1.13
N ARG A 53 -3.79 -7.77 -2.09
CA ARG A 53 -3.64 -8.41 -3.40
C ARG A 53 -4.98 -8.71 -4.05
N GLY A 54 -5.87 -7.74 -3.96
CA GLY A 54 -7.17 -7.86 -4.60
C GLY A 54 -8.23 -8.58 -3.81
N SER A 55 -7.90 -9.12 -2.63
CA SER A 55 -8.91 -9.78 -1.82
C SER A 55 -9.92 -8.77 -1.30
N THR A 56 -9.43 -7.59 -0.94
CA THR A 56 -10.31 -6.51 -0.52
C THR A 56 -10.36 -5.54 -1.68
N SER A 57 -11.53 -5.28 -2.20
CA SER A 57 -11.61 -4.35 -3.32
C SER A 57 -11.44 -2.92 -2.82
N CYS A 58 -11.03 -2.05 -3.72
CA CYS A 58 -10.88 -0.64 -3.39
C CYS A 58 -12.19 -0.07 -2.85
N GLY A 59 -13.30 -0.46 -3.44
CA GLY A 59 -14.61 0.02 -2.98
C GLY A 59 -14.93 -0.44 -1.58
N THR A 60 -14.67 -1.71 -1.28
CA THR A 60 -14.96 -2.25 0.05
C THR A 60 -14.06 -1.58 1.09
N GLY A 61 -12.77 -1.52 0.82
CA GLY A 61 -11.85 -0.91 1.77
C GLY A 61 -12.15 0.56 1.98
N GLY A 62 -12.41 1.27 0.90
CA GLY A 62 -12.72 2.69 1.00
C GLY A 62 -14.04 2.96 1.70
N ALA A 63 -15.05 2.14 1.42
CA ALA A 63 -16.35 2.32 2.07
C ALA A 63 -16.23 2.09 3.58
N LEU A 64 -15.53 1.05 3.97
CA LEU A 64 -15.37 0.76 5.38
C LEU A 64 -14.59 1.88 6.07
N TYR A 65 -13.53 2.36 5.42
CA TYR A 65 -12.78 3.47 5.95
C TYR A 65 -13.68 4.72 6.12
N GLY A 66 -14.46 5.00 5.08
CA GLY A 66 -15.35 6.16 5.13
C GLY A 66 -16.41 6.06 6.22
N LEU A 67 -16.96 4.85 6.41
CA LEU A 67 -17.93 4.63 7.46
C LEU A 67 -17.31 4.83 8.85
N LEU A 68 -16.12 4.26 9.04
CA LEU A 68 -15.44 4.46 10.32
C LEU A 68 -15.15 5.93 10.57
N CYS A 69 -14.75 6.63 9.51
CA CYS A 69 -14.49 8.05 9.65
C CYS A 69 -15.75 8.81 10.03
N ALA A 70 -16.86 8.51 9.37
CA ALA A 70 -18.10 9.25 9.58
C ALA A 70 -18.73 8.97 10.93
N PHE A 71 -18.64 7.75 11.41
CA PHE A 71 -19.34 7.40 12.65
C PHE A 71 -18.50 7.44 13.90
N THR A 72 -17.21 7.22 13.79
CA THR A 72 -16.39 7.13 14.98
C THR A 72 -15.17 8.04 14.97
N GLY A 73 -14.74 8.48 13.81
CA GLY A 73 -13.51 9.26 13.71
C GLY A 73 -12.27 8.44 14.00
N CYS A 74 -12.41 7.12 14.08
CA CYS A 74 -11.29 6.25 14.40
C CYS A 74 -10.79 5.46 13.20
N GLN A 75 -10.96 6.01 12.02
CA GLN A 75 -10.50 5.33 10.82
C GLN A 75 -8.98 5.09 10.83
N TRP A 76 -8.25 5.95 11.59
CA TRP A 76 -6.81 5.80 11.65
C TRP A 76 -6.38 4.47 12.28
N ILE A 77 -7.21 3.90 13.14
CA ILE A 77 -6.90 2.60 13.72
C ILE A 77 -6.96 1.54 12.63
N TYR A 78 -7.98 1.63 11.79
CA TYR A 78 -8.13 0.67 10.70
C TYR A 78 -7.00 0.82 9.69
N SER A 79 -6.68 2.05 9.33
CA SER A 79 -5.64 2.24 8.33
C SER A 79 -4.25 1.87 8.88
N CYS A 80 -3.99 2.08 10.17
CA CYS A 80 -2.68 1.70 10.67
C CYS A 80 -2.46 0.19 10.65
N THR A 81 -3.52 -0.61 10.66
CA THR A 81 -3.32 -2.06 10.55
C THR A 81 -2.80 -2.42 9.17
N TYR A 82 -3.20 -1.67 8.14
CA TYR A 82 -2.69 -1.93 6.80
C TYR A 82 -1.24 -1.50 6.67
N ARG A 83 -0.85 -0.44 7.36
CA ARG A 83 0.54 -0.05 7.40
C ARG A 83 1.39 -1.15 8.04
N GLY A 84 0.91 -1.72 9.13
CA GLY A 84 1.58 -2.83 9.76
C GLY A 84 1.70 -4.04 8.83
N LYS A 85 0.61 -4.37 8.12
CA LYS A 85 0.65 -5.45 7.15
C LYS A 85 1.72 -5.20 6.10
N MET A 86 1.77 -3.98 5.60
CA MET A 86 2.70 -3.60 4.56
C MET A 86 4.14 -3.69 5.05
N ARG A 87 4.39 -3.21 6.27
CA ARG A 87 5.73 -3.31 6.84
C ARG A 87 6.16 -4.77 6.96
N THR A 88 5.27 -5.60 7.43
CA THR A 88 5.58 -7.02 7.57
C THR A 88 5.81 -7.68 6.20
N GLN A 89 4.98 -7.33 5.25
CA GLN A 89 5.10 -7.91 3.92
C GLN A 89 6.40 -7.57 3.22
N TYR A 90 6.88 -6.37 3.41
CA TYR A 90 8.03 -5.89 2.66
C TYR A 90 9.26 -5.63 3.52
N GLY A 91 9.19 -5.98 4.79
CA GLY A 91 10.33 -5.81 5.67
C GLY A 91 10.68 -4.36 5.94
N LEU A 92 9.69 -3.47 5.90
CA LEU A 92 9.99 -2.05 6.01
C LEU A 92 10.27 -1.63 7.44
N ALA A 93 11.14 -0.66 7.57
CA ALA A 93 11.54 -0.17 8.88
C ALA A 93 10.40 0.58 9.53
N GLU A 94 10.37 0.53 10.84
CA GLU A 94 9.38 1.27 11.59
C GLU A 94 9.82 2.72 11.60
N ALA A 95 8.89 3.60 11.39
CA ALA A 95 9.25 4.99 11.40
C ALA A 95 9.28 5.43 12.84
N GLY A 96 10.19 5.90 13.38
CA GLY A 96 10.30 6.37 14.72
C GLY A 96 9.06 6.35 15.60
N CYS A 97 7.91 6.59 15.06
CA CYS A 97 6.66 6.44 15.80
C CYS A 97 5.99 5.16 15.39
N ALA A 98 5.21 4.61 16.27
CA ALA A 98 4.45 3.43 15.93
C ALA A 98 3.50 3.75 14.77
N ASP A 99 3.14 2.73 14.03
CA ASP A 99 2.28 2.92 12.85
C ASP A 99 1.01 3.70 13.17
N CYS A 100 0.45 3.45 14.33
CA CYS A 100 -0.78 4.14 14.71
C CYS A 100 -0.54 5.62 14.97
N CYS A 101 0.61 5.96 15.56
CA CYS A 101 0.92 7.37 15.79
C CYS A 101 1.06 8.13 14.48
N VAL A 102 1.68 7.50 13.49
CA VAL A 102 1.86 8.15 12.20
C VAL A 102 0.50 8.44 11.58
N HIS A 103 -0.40 7.45 11.65
CA HIS A 103 -1.73 7.64 11.09
C HIS A 103 -2.57 8.62 11.90
N PHE A 104 -2.38 8.63 13.21
CA PHE A 104 -3.13 9.56 14.04
C PHE A 104 -2.68 10.99 13.79
N CYS A 105 -1.37 11.21 13.67
CA CYS A 105 -0.85 12.57 13.54
C CYS A 105 -0.97 13.12 12.14
N CYS A 106 -0.71 12.33 11.13
CA CYS A 106 -0.76 12.83 9.77
C CYS A 106 -1.20 11.74 8.81
N GLU A 107 -2.47 11.42 8.88
CA GLU A 107 -3.00 10.34 8.05
C GLU A 107 -2.83 10.57 6.57
N PRO A 108 -3.08 11.77 6.03
CA PRO A 108 -2.87 11.95 4.60
C PRO A 108 -1.43 11.68 4.16
N CYS A 109 -0.46 12.09 4.99
CA CYS A 109 0.93 11.83 4.64
C CYS A 109 1.23 10.35 4.68
N ALA A 110 0.68 9.66 5.67
CA ALA A 110 0.90 8.21 5.78
C ALA A 110 0.31 7.49 4.58
N LEU A 111 -0.90 7.85 4.19
CA LEU A 111 -1.55 7.21 3.05
C LEU A 111 -0.81 7.47 1.74
N CYS A 112 -0.32 8.70 1.57
CA CYS A 112 0.47 9.01 0.38
C CYS A 112 1.76 8.20 0.35
N GLN A 113 2.42 8.09 1.50
CA GLN A 113 3.65 7.33 1.56
C GLN A 113 3.41 5.86 1.23
N GLU A 114 2.36 5.28 1.80
CA GLU A 114 2.03 3.88 1.55
C GLU A 114 1.70 3.63 0.09
N TYR A 115 0.91 4.51 -0.49
CA TYR A 115 0.54 4.38 -1.89
C TYR A 115 1.78 4.44 -2.78
N ARG A 116 2.65 5.44 -2.54
CA ARG A 116 3.83 5.61 -3.35
C ARG A 116 4.80 4.43 -3.18
N GLU A 117 4.88 3.89 -1.97
CA GLU A 117 5.72 2.73 -1.72
C GLU A 117 5.24 1.54 -2.55
N LEU A 118 3.93 1.32 -2.59
CA LEU A 118 3.38 0.20 -3.35
C LEU A 118 3.61 0.39 -4.84
N VAL A 119 3.45 1.62 -5.32
CA VAL A 119 3.71 1.89 -6.72
C VAL A 119 5.19 1.66 -7.05
N ALA A 120 6.07 2.08 -6.15
CA ALA A 120 7.50 1.87 -6.35
C ALA A 120 7.85 0.38 -6.40
N ARG A 121 7.03 -0.44 -5.76
CA ARG A 121 7.26 -1.88 -5.75
C ARG A 121 6.59 -2.59 -6.92
N GLY A 122 6.03 -1.84 -7.85
CA GLY A 122 5.52 -2.43 -9.07
C GLY A 122 4.03 -2.58 -9.19
N TYR A 123 3.28 -2.08 -8.22
CA TYR A 123 1.84 -2.10 -8.36
C TYR A 123 1.44 -0.97 -9.29
N ASP A 124 0.67 -1.27 -10.29
CA ASP A 124 0.27 -0.27 -11.26
C ASP A 124 -1.12 0.23 -10.91
N PRO A 125 -1.23 1.45 -10.47
CA PRO A 125 -2.53 1.96 -10.10
C PRO A 125 -3.52 2.06 -11.26
N LYS A 126 -3.03 2.03 -12.47
CA LYS A 126 -3.91 2.08 -13.61
C LYS A 126 -4.52 0.74 -13.93
N LEU A 127 -3.92 -0.31 -13.44
CA LEU A 127 -4.44 -1.63 -13.67
C LEU A 127 -5.48 -2.04 -12.64
N SER A 128 -5.73 -1.19 -11.67
CA SER A 128 -6.68 -1.53 -10.64
C SER A 128 -7.88 -0.61 -10.66
N PRO A 129 -8.65 -0.66 -11.67
CA PRO A 129 -9.89 0.03 -11.61
C PRO A 129 -10.75 -0.95 -10.96
N ALA A 130 -11.54 -0.54 -10.12
CA ALA A 130 -12.40 -1.36 -9.38
C ALA A 130 -12.80 -2.61 -10.05
N GLY A 131 -12.32 -3.65 -9.58
CA GLY A 131 -12.81 -4.94 -9.98
C GLY A 131 -12.34 -5.52 -11.29
N LYS A 132 -11.41 -4.89 -11.93
CA LYS A 132 -10.97 -5.45 -13.18
C LYS A 132 -9.53 -5.87 -13.21
N THR A 133 -8.88 -5.90 -12.07
CA THR A 133 -7.51 -6.31 -12.07
C THR A 133 -7.46 -7.81 -12.19
N PRO A 134 -6.88 -8.33 -13.21
CA PRO A 134 -6.77 -9.77 -13.30
C PRO A 134 -5.91 -10.22 -12.15
N ARG A 135 -6.34 -11.22 -11.49
CA ARG A 135 -5.55 -11.75 -10.39
C ARG A 135 -4.12 -12.10 -10.75
N UNK A 136 -4.09 -12.37 -11.74
CA UNK A 136 -2.89 -12.70 -12.21
C UNK A 136 -1.92 -11.63 -12.22
N GLY A 137 -2.43 -10.76 -12.60
CA GLY A 137 -1.52 -9.67 -12.64
C GLY A 137 -0.95 -9.35 -11.29
N TRP A 138 -1.77 -9.48 -10.28
CA TRP A 138 -1.31 -9.21 -8.93
C TRP A 138 -0.16 -10.13 -8.55
N HIS A 139 -0.29 -11.38 -8.87
CA HIS A 139 0.75 -12.34 -8.51
C HIS A 139 2.07 -12.02 -9.20
N LEU A 140 1.98 -11.71 -10.47
CA LEU A 140 3.19 -11.43 -11.21
C LEU A 140 3.89 -10.19 -10.71
N ASN A 141 3.12 -9.18 -10.42
CA ASN A 141 3.73 -7.94 -9.96
C ASN A 141 4.33 -8.08 -8.58
N VAL A 142 3.68 -8.85 -7.73
CA VAL A 142 4.20 -9.03 -6.40
C VAL A 142 5.52 -9.78 -6.47
N GLU A 143 5.59 -10.79 -7.29
CA GLU A 143 6.83 -11.54 -7.39
C GLU A 143 7.96 -10.69 -7.93
N ARG A 144 7.67 -9.88 -8.92
CA ARG A 144 8.69 -9.02 -9.46
C ARG A 144 9.10 -7.96 -8.48
N GLY A 145 8.15 -7.35 -7.86
CA GLY A 145 8.45 -6.31 -6.94
C GLY A 145 9.25 -6.78 -5.78
N ALA A 146 9.00 -8.00 -5.41
CA ALA A 146 9.71 -8.52 -4.27
C ALA A 146 11.14 -8.83 -4.60
N VAL A 147 11.41 -9.16 -5.82
CA VAL A 147 12.73 -9.57 -6.16
C VAL A 147 13.55 -8.48 -6.75
N HIS A 148 13.02 -7.56 -7.50
CA HIS A 148 13.80 -6.83 -8.31
C HIS A 148 13.13 -5.77 -8.91
N ALA A 149 13.68 -4.81 -9.08
CA ALA A 149 13.09 -3.75 -9.75
C ALA A 149 12.72 -4.24 -11.09
N PRO A 150 11.77 -3.86 -11.62
CA PRO A 150 11.25 -4.32 -12.81
C PRO A 150 12.06 -4.06 -13.92
N ALA A 151 12.67 -4.81 -14.20
CA ALA A 151 13.38 -4.77 -15.19
C ALA A 151 12.62 -4.68 -16.29
N VAL A 152 12.69 -4.18 -16.87
CA VAL A 152 12.14 -4.12 -17.88
C VAL A 152 12.08 -5.02 -18.69
N HIS A 153 11.77 -5.42 -19.18
CA HIS A 153 11.79 -6.35 -19.85
C HIS A 153 11.35 -6.29 -20.99
N HIS A 154 11.46 -6.34 -21.67
CA HIS A 154 11.25 -6.29 -22.68
C HIS A 154 10.95 -7.11 -23.40
N MET A 155 10.74 -7.23 -24.00
CA MET A 155 10.38 -7.90 -24.66
C MET A 155 10.63 -8.01 -25.75
N GLY A 156 10.82 -8.38 -26.13
CA GLY A 156 11.25 -8.45 -27.06
C GLY A 156 10.72 -8.78 -28.20
N ARG A 157 10.65 -8.94 -29.04
CA ARG A 157 10.25 -9.17 -30.04
C ARG A 157 9.44 -9.59 -30.23
#